data_74ceb9a3e15b19c6ace4af696ac8a413
#
_entry.id   74ceb9a3e15b19c6ace4af696ac8a413
#
_cell.length_a   1.000
_cell.length_b   1.000
_cell.length_c   1.000
_cell.angle_alpha   90.00
_cell.angle_beta   90.00
_cell.angle_gamma   90.00
#
_symmetry.space_group_name_H-M   'P 1'
#
loop_
_entity.id
_entity.type
_entity.pdbx_description
1 polymer ?
#
loop_
_entity_poly.entity_id
_entity_poly.type
_entity_poly.pdbx_seq_one_letter_code
_entity_poly.pdbx_strand_id
1 'polypeptide(L)'
;AMFIFHWTGLKYFAVFISNVIQKFFIVQYLEKFHIIHIPVKRVDHKLDSKIPFKPEFAQCYLDFVNYWIRPMCMTMKRYGSFEGIKLSTEYVRYMIMLYKEAYKIYSHCLTTTVRPKPTTKATKGIQFWYPHYLCVPSLHIAIVVLTIGFYKMLFEREEFTEPEKDQWNSELYTHGIEIAESVLYMKQHSVNCISAAIYMVTKTAPELLTEEISIDFIDSMFKDFIYVEKTDSKEITSYIKKMYKDLM
;
A
#
# COMPACT_ATOMS: atom_id res chain seq x y z
N ALA A 1 -7.68 16.81 -13.69
CA ALA A 1 -7.93 17.63 -14.89
C ALA A 1 -6.64 17.87 -15.70
N MET A 2 -5.51 18.23 -15.06
CA MET A 2 -4.24 18.59 -15.74
C MET A 2 -3.63 17.47 -16.61
N PHE A 3 -3.72 16.21 -16.22
CA PHE A 3 -3.23 15.07 -17.03
C PHE A 3 -3.87 14.96 -18.42
N ILE A 4 -5.09 15.49 -18.60
CA ILE A 4 -5.84 15.41 -19.86
C ILE A 4 -5.17 16.27 -20.94
N PHE A 5 -4.44 17.33 -20.56
CA PHE A 5 -3.79 18.25 -21.49
C PHE A 5 -2.36 17.84 -21.85
N HIS A 6 -1.82 16.76 -21.29
CA HIS A 6 -0.49 16.26 -21.58
C HIS A 6 -0.56 14.81 -22.06
N TRP A 7 -0.33 14.60 -23.36
CA TRP A 7 -0.53 13.30 -24.02
C TRP A 7 0.18 12.14 -23.30
N THR A 8 1.45 12.33 -22.94
CA THR A 8 2.22 11.29 -22.24
C THR A 8 1.64 11.01 -20.86
N GLY A 9 1.30 12.04 -20.08
CA GLY A 9 0.66 11.91 -18.78
C GLY A 9 -0.68 11.19 -18.87
N LEU A 10 -1.52 11.57 -19.82
CA LEU A 10 -2.83 10.93 -20.07
C LEU A 10 -2.66 9.44 -20.40
N LYS A 11 -1.71 9.10 -21.29
CA LYS A 11 -1.41 7.71 -21.66
C LYS A 11 -1.04 6.86 -20.42
N TYR A 12 -0.08 7.31 -19.61
CA TYR A 12 0.33 6.54 -18.43
C TYR A 12 -0.77 6.47 -17.37
N PHE A 13 -1.53 7.53 -17.17
CA PHE A 13 -2.66 7.50 -16.27
C PHE A 13 -3.76 6.53 -16.74
N ALA A 14 -4.08 6.52 -18.03
CA ALA A 14 -5.02 5.55 -18.62
C ALA A 14 -4.51 4.10 -18.45
N VAL A 15 -3.21 3.85 -18.69
CA VAL A 15 -2.59 2.54 -18.45
C VAL A 15 -2.66 2.16 -16.97
N PHE A 16 -2.42 3.09 -16.06
CA PHE A 16 -2.56 2.85 -14.62
C PHE A 16 -3.98 2.44 -14.25
N ILE A 17 -4.98 3.23 -14.63
CA ILE A 17 -6.40 2.92 -14.38
C ILE A 17 -6.79 1.57 -14.99
N SER A 18 -6.35 1.28 -16.22
CA SER A 18 -6.57 -0.02 -16.85
C SER A 18 -5.98 -1.18 -16.04
N ASN A 19 -4.75 -1.04 -15.49
CA ASN A 19 -4.16 -2.06 -14.63
C ASN A 19 -4.95 -2.23 -13.32
N VAL A 20 -5.38 -1.13 -12.68
CA VAL A 20 -6.22 -1.18 -11.48
C VAL A 20 -7.52 -1.94 -11.77
N ILE A 21 -8.22 -1.59 -12.85
CA ILE A 21 -9.48 -2.25 -13.20
C ILE A 21 -9.25 -3.74 -13.50
N GLN A 22 -8.32 -4.07 -14.41
CA GLN A 22 -8.15 -5.43 -14.89
C GLN A 22 -7.47 -6.34 -13.87
N LYS A 23 -6.40 -5.88 -13.22
CA LYS A 23 -5.52 -6.72 -12.40
C LYS A 23 -5.89 -6.73 -10.92
N PHE A 24 -6.73 -5.79 -10.49
CA PHE A 24 -7.21 -5.75 -9.12
C PHE A 24 -8.71 -6.03 -9.03
N PHE A 25 -9.56 -5.25 -9.72
CA PHE A 25 -11.01 -5.44 -9.59
C PHE A 25 -11.52 -6.65 -10.38
N ILE A 26 -11.28 -6.72 -11.68
CA ILE A 26 -11.88 -7.75 -12.53
C ILE A 26 -11.49 -9.16 -12.04
N VAL A 27 -10.24 -9.42 -11.73
CA VAL A 27 -9.77 -10.73 -11.30
C VAL A 27 -10.51 -11.23 -10.04
N GLN A 28 -10.76 -10.35 -9.09
CA GLN A 28 -11.47 -10.70 -7.86
C GLN A 28 -12.96 -11.01 -8.12
N TYR A 29 -13.60 -10.23 -9.01
CA TYR A 29 -15.01 -10.46 -9.35
C TYR A 29 -15.19 -11.68 -10.24
N LEU A 30 -14.27 -11.97 -11.16
CA LEU A 30 -14.31 -13.18 -11.96
C LEU A 30 -14.21 -14.43 -11.07
N GLU A 31 -13.33 -14.43 -10.06
CA GLU A 31 -13.25 -15.52 -9.09
C GLU A 31 -14.50 -15.58 -8.20
N LYS A 32 -14.98 -14.44 -7.69
CA LYS A 32 -16.20 -14.36 -6.89
C LYS A 32 -17.43 -14.96 -7.59
N PHE A 33 -17.51 -14.79 -8.92
CA PHE A 33 -18.60 -15.33 -9.74
C PHE A 33 -18.27 -16.69 -10.34
N HIS A 34 -17.16 -17.31 -9.94
CA HIS A 34 -16.69 -18.62 -10.44
C HIS A 34 -16.53 -18.69 -11.97
N ILE A 35 -16.21 -17.55 -12.61
CA ILE A 35 -15.91 -17.48 -14.04
C ILE A 35 -14.48 -17.97 -14.32
N ILE A 36 -13.54 -17.69 -13.41
CA ILE A 36 -12.19 -18.23 -13.38
C ILE A 36 -12.01 -19.07 -12.12
N HIS A 37 -11.02 -19.97 -12.15
CA HIS A 37 -10.73 -20.85 -11.02
C HIS A 37 -9.24 -20.75 -10.69
N ILE A 38 -8.90 -19.73 -9.88
CA ILE A 38 -7.55 -19.58 -9.32
C ILE A 38 -7.59 -20.10 -7.88
N PRO A 39 -6.63 -20.96 -7.45
CA PRO A 39 -6.60 -21.45 -6.09
C PRO A 39 -6.62 -20.31 -5.06
N VAL A 40 -7.54 -20.37 -4.08
CA VAL A 40 -7.66 -19.39 -2.99
C VAL A 40 -7.09 -20.00 -1.72
N LYS A 41 -6.06 -19.36 -1.13
CA LYS A 41 -5.44 -19.80 0.13
C LYS A 41 -5.72 -18.80 1.25
N ARG A 42 -5.95 -19.34 2.44
CA ARG A 42 -6.00 -18.53 3.66
C ARG A 42 -4.59 -18.24 4.15
N VAL A 43 -4.37 -16.99 4.55
CA VAL A 43 -3.06 -16.48 4.98
C VAL A 43 -3.08 -15.86 6.37
N ASP A 44 -4.08 -16.22 7.17
CA ASP A 44 -4.16 -15.79 8.58
C ASP A 44 -2.95 -16.32 9.37
N HIS A 45 -2.49 -15.55 10.35
CA HIS A 45 -1.43 -15.93 11.26
C HIS A 45 -1.90 -15.80 12.72
N LYS A 46 -1.32 -16.58 13.62
CA LYS A 46 -1.66 -16.53 15.06
C LYS A 46 -1.50 -15.13 15.68
N LEU A 47 -0.53 -14.35 15.19
CA LEU A 47 -0.29 -12.99 15.65
C LEU A 47 -1.40 -12.02 15.25
N ASP A 48 -2.22 -12.35 14.25
CA ASP A 48 -3.36 -11.51 13.88
C ASP A 48 -4.38 -11.38 15.02
N SER A 49 -4.46 -12.37 15.92
CA SER A 49 -5.34 -12.33 17.10
C SER A 49 -4.89 -11.30 18.15
N LYS A 50 -3.60 -10.92 18.16
CA LYS A 50 -3.05 -9.92 19.08
C LYS A 50 -3.34 -8.48 18.63
N ILE A 51 -3.76 -8.29 17.41
CA ILE A 51 -4.17 -7.00 16.86
C ILE A 51 -5.70 -6.92 16.98
N PRO A 52 -6.28 -5.98 17.73
CA PRO A 52 -7.73 -5.90 17.90
C PRO A 52 -8.42 -5.44 16.60
N PHE A 53 -9.68 -5.85 16.41
CA PHE A 53 -10.51 -5.28 15.35
C PHE A 53 -11.00 -3.89 15.75
N LYS A 54 -10.67 -2.88 14.96
CA LYS A 54 -10.94 -1.46 15.22
C LYS A 54 -11.67 -0.83 14.02
N PRO A 55 -13.01 -0.89 13.98
CA PRO A 55 -13.81 -0.35 12.87
C PRO A 55 -13.69 1.18 12.72
N GLU A 56 -13.25 1.91 13.75
CA GLU A 56 -12.96 3.34 13.73
C GLU A 56 -11.82 3.71 12.76
N PHE A 57 -10.89 2.78 12.47
CA PHE A 57 -9.83 2.97 11.49
C PHE A 57 -10.30 2.87 10.04
N ALA A 58 -11.59 2.63 9.79
CA ALA A 58 -12.13 2.55 8.43
C ALA A 58 -11.86 3.83 7.61
N GLN A 59 -11.88 5.01 8.23
CA GLN A 59 -11.59 6.26 7.53
C GLN A 59 -10.11 6.35 7.15
N CYS A 60 -9.19 6.04 8.06
CA CYS A 60 -7.76 5.98 7.77
C CYS A 60 -7.45 4.96 6.66
N TYR A 61 -8.06 3.78 6.73
CA TYR A 61 -7.96 2.76 5.68
C TYR A 61 -8.41 3.28 4.31
N LEU A 62 -9.52 4.02 4.24
CA LEU A 62 -10.04 4.59 2.99
C LEU A 62 -9.25 5.80 2.51
N ASP A 63 -8.57 6.52 3.40
CA ASP A 63 -7.75 7.68 3.07
C ASP A 63 -6.48 7.31 2.29
N PHE A 64 -6.17 6.03 2.20
CA PHE A 64 -5.11 5.48 1.35
C PHE A 64 -5.09 6.09 -0.07
N VAL A 65 -6.26 6.35 -0.68
CA VAL A 65 -6.33 6.94 -2.02
C VAL A 65 -5.83 8.39 -2.01
N ASN A 66 -6.22 9.19 -1.02
CA ASN A 66 -5.74 10.56 -0.86
C ASN A 66 -4.24 10.59 -0.52
N TYR A 67 -3.76 9.64 0.24
CA TYR A 67 -2.38 9.52 0.66
C TYR A 67 -1.39 9.60 -0.50
N TRP A 68 -1.59 8.84 -1.56
CA TRP A 68 -0.69 8.86 -2.72
C TRP A 68 -1.06 9.92 -3.78
N ILE A 69 -2.30 10.46 -3.77
CA ILE A 69 -2.72 11.55 -4.67
C ILE A 69 -2.19 12.91 -4.21
N ARG A 70 -2.20 13.19 -2.90
CA ARG A 70 -1.79 14.49 -2.36
C ARG A 70 -0.39 14.93 -2.78
N PRO A 71 0.67 14.11 -2.64
CA PRO A 71 2.01 14.50 -3.08
C PRO A 71 2.11 14.68 -4.60
N MET A 72 1.33 13.95 -5.42
CA MET A 72 1.22 14.23 -6.85
C MET A 72 0.62 15.62 -7.12
N CYS A 73 -0.44 15.97 -6.39
CA CYS A 73 -1.06 17.30 -6.50
C CYS A 73 -0.08 18.40 -6.09
N MET A 74 0.70 18.20 -5.03
CA MET A 74 1.75 19.12 -4.58
C MET A 74 2.80 19.30 -5.66
N THR A 75 3.32 18.21 -6.23
CA THR A 75 4.32 18.24 -7.32
C THR A 75 3.79 19.02 -8.52
N MET A 76 2.54 18.76 -8.95
CA MET A 76 1.92 19.51 -10.05
C MET A 76 1.71 20.99 -9.73
N LYS A 77 1.39 21.32 -8.48
CA LYS A 77 1.23 22.72 -8.03
C LYS A 77 2.57 23.46 -8.03
N ARG A 78 3.65 22.79 -7.59
CA ARG A 78 4.99 23.40 -7.47
C ARG A 78 5.65 23.62 -8.82
N TYR A 79 5.65 22.62 -9.68
CA TYR A 79 6.39 22.61 -10.95
C TYR A 79 5.54 22.94 -12.18
N GLY A 80 4.25 23.22 -11.97
CA GLY A 80 3.32 23.54 -13.05
C GLY A 80 2.90 22.32 -13.88
N SER A 81 2.15 22.61 -14.96
CA SER A 81 1.47 21.57 -15.71
C SER A 81 2.40 20.71 -16.60
N PHE A 82 3.61 21.16 -16.92
CA PHE A 82 4.54 20.39 -17.75
C PHE A 82 5.46 19.51 -16.90
N GLU A 83 6.33 20.12 -16.11
CA GLU A 83 7.28 19.36 -15.28
C GLU A 83 6.58 18.60 -14.15
N GLY A 84 5.58 19.19 -13.51
CA GLY A 84 4.81 18.49 -12.47
C GLY A 84 4.08 17.25 -12.99
N ILE A 85 3.56 17.27 -14.22
CA ILE A 85 2.97 16.07 -14.84
C ILE A 85 4.05 15.04 -15.20
N LYS A 86 5.22 15.46 -15.65
CA LYS A 86 6.34 14.56 -15.95
C LYS A 86 6.79 13.81 -14.69
N LEU A 87 7.03 14.52 -13.58
CA LEU A 87 7.40 13.94 -12.28
C LEU A 87 6.30 13.01 -11.73
N SER A 88 5.04 13.44 -11.81
CA SER A 88 3.90 12.61 -11.42
C SER A 88 3.75 11.36 -12.31
N THR A 89 4.10 11.46 -13.58
CA THR A 89 4.08 10.32 -14.53
C THR A 89 5.18 9.32 -14.17
N GLU A 90 6.33 9.76 -13.72
CA GLU A 90 7.39 8.88 -13.21
C GLU A 90 6.89 8.04 -12.03
N TYR A 91 6.25 8.68 -11.05
CA TYR A 91 5.61 7.97 -9.94
C TYR A 91 4.54 6.96 -10.42
N VAL A 92 3.65 7.37 -11.32
CA VAL A 92 2.62 6.48 -11.88
C VAL A 92 3.22 5.27 -12.61
N ARG A 93 4.40 5.39 -13.23
CA ARG A 93 5.11 4.24 -13.84
C ARG A 93 5.50 3.20 -12.79
N TYR A 94 5.99 3.60 -11.63
CA TYR A 94 6.26 2.69 -10.52
C TYR A 94 4.97 2.02 -10.02
N MET A 95 3.88 2.77 -9.90
CA MET A 95 2.57 2.21 -9.55
C MET A 95 2.13 1.13 -10.54
N ILE A 96 2.25 1.39 -11.86
CA ILE A 96 1.94 0.41 -12.90
C ILE A 96 2.81 -0.85 -12.74
N MET A 97 4.08 -0.68 -12.43
CA MET A 97 5.02 -1.79 -12.21
C MET A 97 4.57 -2.64 -11.03
N LEU A 98 4.23 -2.03 -9.88
CA LEU A 98 3.72 -2.76 -8.71
C LEU A 98 2.44 -3.56 -9.01
N TYR A 99 1.47 -2.97 -9.70
CA TYR A 99 0.27 -3.71 -10.09
C TYR A 99 0.56 -4.91 -11.00
N LYS A 100 1.55 -4.78 -11.89
CA LYS A 100 1.99 -5.88 -12.77
C LYS A 100 2.67 -6.99 -11.97
N GLU A 101 3.57 -6.64 -11.05
CA GLU A 101 4.27 -7.64 -10.22
C GLU A 101 3.31 -8.35 -9.25
N ALA A 102 2.43 -7.62 -8.59
CA ALA A 102 1.39 -8.21 -7.75
C ALA A 102 0.48 -9.16 -8.56
N TYR A 103 0.09 -8.78 -9.77
CA TYR A 103 -0.74 -9.60 -10.63
C TYR A 103 -0.08 -10.91 -11.05
N LYS A 104 1.25 -10.95 -11.22
CA LYS A 104 1.96 -12.23 -11.46
C LYS A 104 1.71 -13.23 -10.33
N ILE A 105 1.64 -12.75 -9.08
CA ILE A 105 1.34 -13.59 -7.92
C ILE A 105 -0.15 -13.96 -7.91
N TYR A 106 -1.03 -12.97 -8.04
CA TYR A 106 -2.49 -13.17 -7.99
C TYR A 106 -3.01 -14.12 -9.07
N SER A 107 -2.40 -14.10 -10.25
CA SER A 107 -2.80 -15.00 -11.35
C SER A 107 -2.50 -16.49 -11.10
N HIS A 108 -1.63 -16.81 -10.13
CA HIS A 108 -1.29 -18.18 -9.74
C HIS A 108 -1.99 -18.63 -8.47
N CYS A 109 -2.19 -17.71 -7.52
CA CYS A 109 -2.82 -18.02 -6.25
C CYS A 109 -3.42 -16.75 -5.65
N LEU A 110 -4.73 -16.79 -5.42
CA LEU A 110 -5.43 -15.78 -4.66
C LEU A 110 -5.29 -16.05 -3.15
N THR A 111 -5.37 -15.00 -2.36
CA THR A 111 -5.21 -15.12 -0.92
C THR A 111 -6.28 -14.34 -0.17
N THR A 112 -6.76 -14.89 0.93
CA THR A 112 -7.79 -14.29 1.77
C THR A 112 -7.47 -14.44 3.25
N THR A 113 -8.12 -13.63 4.09
CA THR A 113 -8.06 -13.71 5.55
C THR A 113 -9.48 -13.74 6.14
N VAL A 114 -9.59 -14.12 7.42
CA VAL A 114 -10.86 -14.02 8.13
C VAL A 114 -11.18 -12.57 8.45
N ARG A 115 -12.32 -12.12 7.96
CA ARG A 115 -12.87 -10.81 8.30
C ARG A 115 -13.96 -10.93 9.36
N PRO A 116 -13.96 -10.07 10.40
CA PRO A 116 -15.05 -10.02 11.38
C PRO A 116 -16.33 -9.53 10.71
N LYS A 117 -17.48 -9.78 11.36
CA LYS A 117 -18.74 -9.20 10.91
C LYS A 117 -18.64 -7.66 10.93
N PRO A 118 -19.12 -6.98 9.89
CA PRO A 118 -19.05 -5.53 9.83
C PRO A 118 -19.98 -4.89 10.84
N THR A 119 -19.49 -3.92 11.60
CA THR A 119 -20.23 -3.27 12.69
C THR A 119 -20.69 -1.86 12.35
N THR A 120 -20.03 -1.20 11.38
CA THR A 120 -20.33 0.17 10.95
C THR A 120 -20.77 0.23 9.50
N LYS A 121 -21.35 1.36 9.07
CA LYS A 121 -21.71 1.60 7.66
C LYS A 121 -20.48 1.54 6.75
N ALA A 122 -19.34 2.09 7.21
CA ALA A 122 -18.09 2.06 6.45
C ALA A 122 -17.55 0.63 6.27
N THR A 123 -17.51 -0.18 7.35
CA THR A 123 -17.04 -1.57 7.26
C THR A 123 -17.96 -2.44 6.41
N LYS A 124 -19.29 -2.18 6.44
CA LYS A 124 -20.25 -2.83 5.52
C LYS A 124 -19.95 -2.49 4.07
N GLY A 125 -19.71 -1.22 3.77
CA GLY A 125 -19.37 -0.76 2.42
C GLY A 125 -18.09 -1.41 1.91
N ILE A 126 -17.02 -1.42 2.72
CA ILE A 126 -15.74 -2.06 2.37
C ILE A 126 -15.97 -3.55 2.04
N GLN A 127 -16.66 -4.30 2.90
CA GLN A 127 -16.88 -5.73 2.68
C GLN A 127 -17.80 -6.04 1.51
N PHE A 128 -18.71 -5.13 1.17
CA PHE A 128 -19.58 -5.28 0.00
C PHE A 128 -18.83 -5.11 -1.32
N TRP A 129 -18.00 -4.05 -1.42
CA TRP A 129 -17.31 -3.69 -2.66
C TRP A 129 -16.03 -4.47 -2.92
N TYR A 130 -15.36 -4.99 -1.87
CA TYR A 130 -14.09 -5.71 -2.02
C TYR A 130 -14.26 -7.20 -1.74
N PRO A 131 -14.15 -8.08 -2.78
CA PRO A 131 -14.29 -9.53 -2.63
C PRO A 131 -13.26 -10.17 -1.69
N HIS A 132 -12.10 -9.54 -1.47
CA HIS A 132 -11.07 -9.94 -0.52
C HIS A 132 -10.26 -11.18 -0.91
N TYR A 133 -9.80 -11.21 -2.15
CA TYR A 133 -8.99 -12.32 -2.68
C TYR A 133 -7.53 -11.93 -2.97
N LEU A 134 -7.12 -10.69 -2.70
CA LEU A 134 -5.79 -10.16 -3.03
C LEU A 134 -5.03 -9.69 -1.78
N CYS A 135 -4.91 -10.59 -0.78
CA CYS A 135 -4.28 -10.22 0.48
C CYS A 135 -2.75 -10.21 0.39
N VAL A 136 -2.13 -11.15 -0.35
CA VAL A 136 -0.67 -11.26 -0.46
C VAL A 136 -0.25 -11.16 -1.92
N PRO A 137 0.63 -10.20 -2.26
CA PRO A 137 1.11 -9.08 -1.43
C PRO A 137 0.03 -8.00 -1.24
N SER A 138 0.08 -7.28 -0.12
CA SER A 138 -0.83 -6.15 0.12
C SER A 138 -0.46 -4.95 -0.76
N LEU A 139 -1.32 -4.57 -1.71
CA LEU A 139 -1.09 -3.37 -2.51
C LEU A 139 -1.20 -2.07 -1.69
N HIS A 140 -1.97 -2.04 -0.60
CA HIS A 140 -1.98 -0.90 0.32
C HIS A 140 -0.57 -0.64 0.87
N ILE A 141 0.07 -1.68 1.41
CA ILE A 141 1.42 -1.57 1.97
C ILE A 141 2.44 -1.26 0.87
N ALA A 142 2.37 -1.95 -0.25
CA ALA A 142 3.30 -1.74 -1.36
C ALA A 142 3.28 -0.29 -1.88
N ILE A 143 2.08 0.30 -2.03
CA ILE A 143 1.94 1.69 -2.48
C ILE A 143 2.37 2.66 -1.39
N VAL A 144 2.11 2.38 -0.11
CA VAL A 144 2.57 3.22 1.00
C VAL A 144 4.10 3.32 1.01
N VAL A 145 4.81 2.20 1.04
CA VAL A 145 6.28 2.22 1.10
C VAL A 145 6.91 2.73 -0.20
N LEU A 146 6.28 2.47 -1.36
CA LEU A 146 6.68 3.08 -2.63
C LEU A 146 6.56 4.61 -2.59
N THR A 147 5.45 5.12 -2.05
CA THR A 147 5.20 6.57 -1.96
C THR A 147 6.27 7.24 -1.10
N ILE A 148 6.57 6.66 0.07
CA ILE A 148 7.62 7.16 0.97
C ILE A 148 8.96 7.20 0.22
N GLY A 149 9.38 6.09 -0.38
CA GLY A 149 10.67 5.99 -1.06
C GLY A 149 10.77 6.92 -2.28
N PHE A 150 9.73 6.95 -3.12
CA PHE A 150 9.72 7.79 -4.31
C PHE A 150 9.79 9.28 -3.97
N TYR A 151 8.97 9.76 -3.02
CA TYR A 151 8.96 11.17 -2.68
C TYR A 151 10.20 11.59 -1.88
N LYS A 152 10.77 10.71 -1.04
CA LYS A 152 12.07 10.97 -0.44
C LYS A 152 13.14 11.18 -1.51
N MET A 153 13.25 10.29 -2.50
CA MET A 153 14.16 10.44 -3.64
C MET A 153 13.88 11.72 -4.44
N LEU A 154 12.59 12.02 -4.71
CA LEU A 154 12.20 13.22 -5.45
C LEU A 154 12.61 14.50 -4.73
N PHE A 155 12.40 14.59 -3.42
CA PHE A 155 12.75 15.77 -2.62
C PHE A 155 14.27 16.01 -2.56
N GLU A 156 15.09 14.95 -2.62
CA GLU A 156 16.54 15.09 -2.72
C GLU A 156 17.01 15.50 -4.12
N ARG A 157 16.32 15.06 -5.16
CA ARG A 157 16.66 15.34 -6.55
C ARG A 157 16.23 16.72 -7.00
N GLU A 158 15.09 17.18 -6.51
CA GLU A 158 14.47 18.44 -6.91
C GLU A 158 14.75 19.54 -5.87
N GLU A 159 14.53 20.79 -6.24
CA GLU A 159 14.82 21.97 -5.40
C GLU A 159 13.80 22.14 -4.25
N PHE A 160 13.89 21.28 -3.22
CA PHE A 160 13.20 21.45 -1.94
C PHE A 160 14.16 21.97 -0.88
N THR A 161 13.67 22.89 -0.04
CA THR A 161 14.42 23.33 1.15
C THR A 161 14.41 22.24 2.23
N GLU A 162 15.42 22.18 3.10
CA GLU A 162 15.44 21.18 4.19
C GLU A 162 14.18 21.18 5.07
N PRO A 163 13.62 22.34 5.48
CA PRO A 163 12.35 22.33 6.22
C PRO A 163 11.17 21.73 5.43
N GLU A 164 11.11 21.93 4.11
CA GLU A 164 10.06 21.33 3.28
C GLU A 164 10.24 19.82 3.16
N LYS A 165 11.49 19.35 2.99
CA LYS A 165 11.82 17.92 2.97
C LYS A 165 11.42 17.24 4.27
N ASP A 166 11.81 17.81 5.40
CA ASP A 166 11.50 17.30 6.74
C ASP A 166 9.98 17.23 6.96
N GLN A 167 9.26 18.27 6.61
CA GLN A 167 7.81 18.33 6.76
C GLN A 167 7.13 17.23 5.93
N TRP A 168 7.44 17.14 4.63
CA TRP A 168 6.81 16.16 3.74
C TRP A 168 7.22 14.73 4.05
N ASN A 169 8.49 14.48 4.34
CA ASN A 169 8.97 13.16 4.72
C ASN A 169 8.31 12.67 6.02
N SER A 170 8.24 13.55 7.03
CA SER A 170 7.57 13.24 8.30
C SER A 170 6.08 12.97 8.10
N GLU A 171 5.38 13.79 7.31
CA GLU A 171 3.96 13.62 7.04
C GLU A 171 3.68 12.32 6.29
N LEU A 172 4.40 12.05 5.21
CA LEU A 172 4.23 10.82 4.42
C LEU A 172 4.59 9.57 5.24
N TYR A 173 5.64 9.64 6.05
CA TYR A 173 6.06 8.51 6.86
C TYR A 173 5.04 8.20 7.96
N THR A 174 4.63 9.20 8.74
CA THR A 174 3.68 9.03 9.85
C THR A 174 2.33 8.53 9.34
N HIS A 175 1.76 9.20 8.33
CA HIS A 175 0.48 8.78 7.76
C HIS A 175 0.58 7.42 7.05
N GLY A 176 1.73 7.11 6.46
CA GLY A 176 2.00 5.78 5.88
C GLY A 176 1.97 4.67 6.92
N ILE A 177 2.55 4.88 8.10
CA ILE A 177 2.47 3.94 9.24
C ILE A 177 1.02 3.78 9.70
N GLU A 178 0.27 4.88 9.87
CA GLU A 178 -1.14 4.82 10.26
C GLU A 178 -1.98 3.99 9.28
N ILE A 179 -1.78 4.17 7.98
CA ILE A 179 -2.45 3.36 6.94
C ILE A 179 -2.03 1.90 7.04
N ALA A 180 -0.72 1.62 7.21
CA ALA A 180 -0.21 0.26 7.33
C ALA A 180 -0.78 -0.46 8.56
N GLU A 181 -0.96 0.22 9.67
CA GLU A 181 -1.63 -0.34 10.84
C GLU A 181 -3.13 -0.49 10.64
N SER A 182 -3.77 0.48 9.97
CA SER A 182 -5.21 0.46 9.71
C SER A 182 -5.65 -0.79 8.93
N VAL A 183 -4.85 -1.29 7.99
CA VAL A 183 -5.19 -2.51 7.23
C VAL A 183 -5.23 -3.74 8.14
N LEU A 184 -4.43 -3.76 9.20
CA LEU A 184 -4.40 -4.82 10.22
C LEU A 184 -5.52 -4.63 11.25
N TYR A 185 -5.74 -3.41 11.75
CA TYR A 185 -6.87 -3.08 12.64
C TYR A 185 -8.22 -3.37 11.99
N MET A 186 -8.35 -3.11 10.69
CA MET A 186 -9.56 -3.39 9.91
C MET A 186 -9.70 -4.87 9.53
N LYS A 187 -8.72 -5.73 9.86
CA LYS A 187 -8.69 -7.14 9.47
C LYS A 187 -8.82 -7.35 7.96
N GLN A 188 -8.33 -6.40 7.17
CA GLN A 188 -8.28 -6.55 5.72
C GLN A 188 -7.02 -7.28 5.25
N HIS A 189 -6.02 -7.37 6.11
CA HIS A 189 -4.76 -8.08 5.86
C HIS A 189 -4.29 -8.82 7.12
N SER A 190 -3.41 -9.81 6.94
CA SER A 190 -2.63 -10.48 7.97
C SER A 190 -1.22 -9.88 8.05
N VAL A 191 -0.52 -10.12 9.15
CA VAL A 191 0.91 -9.78 9.29
C VAL A 191 1.76 -10.38 8.16
N ASN A 192 1.36 -11.53 7.61
CA ASN A 192 1.99 -12.17 6.46
C ASN A 192 1.96 -11.31 5.19
N CYS A 193 0.94 -10.47 5.05
CA CYS A 193 0.76 -9.62 3.86
C CYS A 193 1.75 -8.46 3.82
N ILE A 194 2.23 -8.01 4.99
CA ILE A 194 3.13 -6.86 5.14
C ILE A 194 4.51 -7.19 4.57
N SER A 195 5.13 -8.26 5.06
CA SER A 195 6.47 -8.68 4.62
C SER A 195 6.56 -8.90 3.12
N ALA A 196 5.57 -9.59 2.54
CA ALA A 196 5.53 -9.88 1.12
C ALA A 196 5.38 -8.61 0.27
N ALA A 197 4.62 -7.62 0.75
CA ALA A 197 4.44 -6.35 0.06
C ALA A 197 5.73 -5.51 0.06
N ILE A 198 6.38 -5.39 1.21
CA ILE A 198 7.65 -4.66 1.35
C ILE A 198 8.73 -5.34 0.50
N TYR A 199 8.86 -6.67 0.58
CA TYR A 199 9.77 -7.46 -0.26
C TYR A 199 9.55 -7.21 -1.76
N MET A 200 8.29 -7.23 -2.21
CA MET A 200 7.98 -6.96 -3.62
C MET A 200 8.50 -5.58 -4.05
N VAL A 201 8.31 -4.53 -3.23
CA VAL A 201 8.80 -3.19 -3.57
C VAL A 201 10.31 -3.14 -3.55
N THR A 202 10.98 -3.72 -2.55
CA THR A 202 12.46 -3.78 -2.47
C THR A 202 13.06 -4.47 -3.70
N LYS A 203 12.39 -5.49 -4.25
CA LYS A 203 12.88 -6.17 -5.47
C LYS A 203 12.55 -5.44 -6.76
N THR A 204 11.43 -4.69 -6.79
CA THR A 204 10.95 -4.02 -8.01
C THR A 204 11.52 -2.61 -8.18
N ALA A 205 11.82 -1.94 -7.08
CA ALA A 205 12.33 -0.57 -7.03
C ALA A 205 13.39 -0.44 -5.92
N PRO A 206 14.53 -1.17 -6.00
CA PRO A 206 15.56 -1.20 -4.96
C PRO A 206 16.20 0.17 -4.74
N GLU A 207 16.16 1.04 -5.74
CA GLU A 207 16.63 2.43 -5.65
C GLU A 207 15.74 3.32 -4.77
N LEU A 208 14.48 2.93 -4.55
CA LEU A 208 13.50 3.68 -3.75
C LEU A 208 13.36 3.11 -2.34
N LEU A 209 13.49 1.80 -2.18
CA LEU A 209 13.25 1.11 -0.92
C LEU A 209 14.39 0.14 -0.63
N THR A 210 15.33 0.56 0.21
CA THR A 210 16.42 -0.29 0.69
C THR A 210 15.96 -1.21 1.83
N GLU A 211 16.76 -2.23 2.15
CA GLU A 211 16.52 -3.10 3.29
C GLU A 211 16.45 -2.30 4.61
N GLU A 212 17.33 -1.32 4.78
CA GLU A 212 17.39 -0.47 5.96
C GLU A 212 16.09 0.31 6.15
N ILE A 213 15.61 0.99 5.09
CA ILE A 213 14.34 1.74 5.12
C ILE A 213 13.16 0.80 5.38
N SER A 214 13.20 -0.40 4.82
CA SER A 214 12.16 -1.42 5.02
C SER A 214 12.08 -1.88 6.47
N ILE A 215 13.23 -2.12 7.10
CA ILE A 215 13.32 -2.52 8.51
C ILE A 215 12.88 -1.38 9.42
N ASP A 216 13.30 -0.15 9.17
CA ASP A 216 12.88 1.02 9.94
C ASP A 216 11.35 1.23 9.87
N PHE A 217 10.77 1.08 8.68
CA PHE A 217 9.31 1.12 8.51
C PHE A 217 8.60 0.06 9.36
N ILE A 218 9.06 -1.20 9.32
CA ILE A 218 8.48 -2.29 10.12
C ILE A 218 8.61 -1.99 11.62
N ASP A 219 9.79 -1.51 12.05
CA ASP A 219 10.07 -1.17 13.46
C ASP A 219 9.25 0.01 13.97
N SER A 220 8.73 0.83 13.06
CA SER A 220 7.90 1.97 13.40
C SER A 220 6.43 1.64 13.59
N MET A 221 5.99 0.44 13.17
CA MET A 221 4.61 0.01 13.38
C MET A 221 4.32 -0.25 14.86
N PHE A 222 3.14 0.17 15.32
CA PHE A 222 2.64 -0.02 16.70
C PHE A 222 3.53 0.57 17.79
N LYS A 223 4.30 1.62 17.51
CA LYS A 223 5.18 2.27 18.49
C LYS A 223 4.45 3.04 19.60
N ASP A 224 3.23 3.45 19.35
CA ASP A 224 2.40 4.19 20.32
C ASP A 224 1.83 3.31 21.44
N PHE A 225 1.76 1.98 21.21
CA PHE A 225 1.21 0.99 22.12
C PHE A 225 -0.23 1.26 22.60
N ILE A 226 -1.00 2.07 21.87
CA ILE A 226 -2.36 2.46 22.29
C ILE A 226 -3.32 1.27 22.20
N TYR A 227 -3.24 0.48 21.14
CA TYR A 227 -4.16 -0.65 20.89
C TYR A 227 -3.50 -2.01 20.89
N VAL A 228 -2.18 -2.05 20.76
CA VAL A 228 -1.37 -3.26 20.79
C VAL A 228 -0.35 -3.12 21.91
N GLU A 229 -0.34 -4.06 22.84
CA GLU A 229 0.62 -4.03 23.97
C GLU A 229 2.07 -4.07 23.49
N LYS A 230 2.97 -3.47 24.23
CA LYS A 230 4.41 -3.37 23.88
C LYS A 230 5.06 -4.72 23.60
N THR A 231 4.68 -5.75 24.34
CA THR A 231 5.18 -7.12 24.12
C THR A 231 4.69 -7.71 22.82
N ASP A 232 3.40 -7.52 22.51
CA ASP A 232 2.77 -7.99 21.29
C ASP A 232 3.27 -7.22 20.07
N SER A 233 3.43 -5.89 20.16
CA SER A 233 4.04 -5.07 19.13
C SER A 233 5.43 -5.57 18.74
N LYS A 234 6.28 -5.86 19.73
CA LYS A 234 7.62 -6.41 19.49
C LYS A 234 7.59 -7.80 18.83
N GLU A 235 6.68 -8.66 19.24
CA GLU A 235 6.54 -9.99 18.63
C GLU A 235 6.07 -9.89 17.19
N ILE A 236 5.08 -9.03 16.91
CA ILE A 236 4.53 -8.78 15.57
C ILE A 236 5.61 -8.21 14.65
N THR A 237 6.29 -7.13 15.05
CA THR A 237 7.31 -6.49 14.21
C THR A 237 8.52 -7.39 13.99
N SER A 238 8.94 -8.15 15.01
CA SER A 238 10.01 -9.15 14.89
C SER A 238 9.65 -10.26 13.91
N TYR A 239 8.40 -10.73 13.93
CA TYR A 239 7.91 -11.72 12.97
C TYR A 239 7.89 -11.18 11.53
N ILE A 240 7.35 -9.97 11.34
CA ILE A 240 7.30 -9.32 10.02
C ILE A 240 8.73 -9.13 9.47
N LYS A 241 9.67 -8.66 10.30
CA LYS A 241 11.09 -8.53 9.91
C LYS A 241 11.73 -9.86 9.53
N LYS A 242 11.49 -10.89 10.35
CA LYS A 242 12.02 -12.22 10.04
C LYS A 242 11.51 -12.71 8.69
N MET A 243 10.20 -12.67 8.47
CA MET A 243 9.61 -13.05 7.17
C MET A 243 10.17 -12.23 6.01
N TYR A 244 10.34 -10.93 6.19
CA TYR A 244 10.93 -10.08 5.16
C TYR A 244 12.35 -10.53 4.81
N LYS A 245 13.19 -10.79 5.84
CA LYS A 245 14.57 -11.29 5.64
C LYS A 245 14.62 -12.68 5.02
N ASP A 246 13.70 -13.57 5.39
CA ASP A 246 13.62 -14.92 4.81
C ASP A 246 13.23 -14.89 3.31
N LEU A 247 12.57 -13.81 2.84
CA LEU A 247 12.23 -13.59 1.44
C LEU A 247 13.36 -12.92 0.64
N MET A 248 14.28 -12.16 1.32
CA MET A 248 15.41 -11.47 0.67
C MET A 248 16.51 -12.44 0.25
#